data_9b1052506d8fc18a537c46d1a0818ffd
#
_entry.id   9b1052506d8fc18a537c46d1a0818ffd
#
_cell.length_a   1.000
_cell.length_b   1.000
_cell.length_c   1.000
_cell.angle_alpha   90.00
_cell.angle_beta   90.00
_cell.angle_gamma   90.00
#
_symmetry.space_group_name_H-M   'P 1'
#
loop_
_entity.id
_entity.type
_entity.pdbx_description
1 polymer ?
#
loop_
_entity_poly.entity_id
_entity_poly.type
_entity_poly.pdbx_seq_one_letter_code
_entity_poly.pdbx_strand_id
1 'polypeptide(L)'
;MGRVNTLVITGYGTNSHVETAYAATQAGADRADIVHFSDITACNCSLDDYDFLIFPGGFLDGDDLGAAQAAGMRWRHLKDASGTPLLDHLKKFLSDGKLVLGICNGFQLLVKLGLLPGFDGQIRRMVSLGHNDSARFEDRWVCLLPNPKSPCVFTKNLPFMRMPVRHGEGKLVCADEACR
;
A
#
# COMPACT_ATOMS: atom_id res chain seq x y z
N MET A 1 24.49 -6.79 -8.40
CA MET A 1 23.13 -6.34 -8.07
C MET A 1 23.23 -5.53 -6.79
N GLY A 2 22.51 -4.39 -6.70
CA GLY A 2 22.43 -3.64 -5.43
C GLY A 2 21.70 -4.45 -4.37
N ARG A 3 21.98 -4.17 -3.09
CA ARG A 3 21.20 -4.74 -1.97
C ARG A 3 19.78 -4.18 -1.99
N VAL A 4 18.80 -5.00 -1.63
CA VAL A 4 17.40 -4.61 -1.51
C VAL A 4 16.94 -4.84 -0.07
N ASN A 5 16.76 -3.74 0.66
CA ASN A 5 16.21 -3.76 2.01
C ASN A 5 14.71 -3.46 1.95
N THR A 6 13.91 -4.38 2.43
CA THR A 6 12.45 -4.27 2.44
C THR A 6 11.95 -3.97 3.85
N LEU A 7 11.02 -3.03 3.96
CA LEU A 7 10.30 -2.73 5.19
C LEU A 7 8.83 -3.13 5.03
N VAL A 8 8.37 -4.01 5.89
CA VAL A 8 6.96 -4.37 6.03
C VAL A 8 6.39 -3.57 7.20
N ILE A 9 5.56 -2.57 6.89
CA ILE A 9 5.01 -1.67 7.92
C ILE A 9 3.76 -2.30 8.52
N THR A 10 3.75 -2.45 9.84
CA THR A 10 2.60 -2.96 10.59
C THR A 10 1.90 -1.86 11.38
N GLY A 11 0.68 -2.15 11.78
CA GLY A 11 -0.12 -1.31 12.65
C GLY A 11 -1.22 -2.12 13.32
N TYR A 12 -2.09 -1.45 14.05
CA TYR A 12 -3.24 -2.09 14.69
C TYR A 12 -4.14 -2.73 13.63
N GLY A 13 -4.42 -4.01 13.77
CA GLY A 13 -5.24 -4.78 12.83
C GLY A 13 -4.50 -5.36 11.62
N THR A 14 -3.19 -5.16 11.47
CA THR A 14 -2.40 -5.88 10.48
C THR A 14 -2.32 -7.36 10.82
N ASN A 15 -2.49 -8.26 9.83
CA ASN A 15 -2.43 -9.71 10.09
C ASN A 15 -1.50 -10.51 9.19
N SER A 16 -1.11 -10.02 8.02
CA SER A 16 -0.29 -10.78 7.05
C SER A 16 1.15 -10.24 6.90
N HIS A 17 1.69 -9.63 7.95
CA HIS A 17 3.02 -9.03 7.93
C HIS A 17 4.15 -10.07 7.89
N VAL A 18 3.97 -11.19 8.59
CA VAL A 18 4.98 -12.28 8.62
C VAL A 18 5.08 -12.95 7.26
N GLU A 19 3.94 -13.29 6.66
CA GLU A 19 3.85 -13.89 5.34
C GLU A 19 4.40 -12.94 4.26
N THR A 20 4.15 -11.64 4.42
CA THR A 20 4.66 -10.61 3.50
C THR A 20 6.18 -10.49 3.58
N ALA A 21 6.76 -10.45 4.78
CA ALA A 21 8.21 -10.42 4.96
C ALA A 21 8.87 -11.70 4.43
N TYR A 22 8.26 -12.86 4.70
CA TYR A 22 8.72 -14.13 4.13
C TYR A 22 8.70 -14.11 2.60
N ALA A 23 7.61 -13.64 1.99
CA ALA A 23 7.50 -13.54 0.54
C ALA A 23 8.55 -12.60 -0.05
N ALA A 24 8.83 -11.46 0.58
CA ALA A 24 9.88 -10.54 0.15
C ALA A 24 11.26 -11.21 0.17
N THR A 25 11.57 -11.95 1.23
CA THR A 25 12.82 -12.72 1.34
C THR A 25 12.92 -13.80 0.26
N GLN A 26 11.82 -14.55 0.01
CA GLN A 26 11.78 -15.56 -1.05
C GLN A 26 11.93 -14.95 -2.45
N ALA A 27 11.51 -13.71 -2.63
CA ALA A 27 11.66 -12.96 -3.88
C ALA A 27 13.08 -12.38 -4.07
N GLY A 28 13.98 -12.52 -3.09
CA GLY A 28 15.37 -12.09 -3.17
C GLY A 28 15.70 -10.79 -2.46
N ALA A 29 14.86 -10.31 -1.55
CA ALA A 29 15.25 -9.22 -0.66
C ALA A 29 16.39 -9.66 0.27
N ASP A 30 17.43 -8.84 0.38
CA ASP A 30 18.57 -9.09 1.28
C ASP A 30 18.17 -8.98 2.75
N ARG A 31 17.18 -8.14 3.02
CA ARG A 31 16.61 -7.90 4.34
C ARG A 31 15.12 -7.61 4.22
N ALA A 32 14.31 -8.16 5.11
CA ALA A 32 12.88 -7.90 5.20
C ALA A 32 12.49 -7.71 6.68
N ASP A 33 12.46 -6.47 7.11
CA ASP A 33 12.11 -6.12 8.49
C ASP A 33 10.61 -5.88 8.63
N ILE A 34 10.10 -6.28 9.78
CA ILE A 34 8.72 -5.99 10.19
C ILE A 34 8.78 -4.92 11.28
N VAL A 35 8.22 -3.74 11.00
CA VAL A 35 8.28 -2.60 11.91
C VAL A 35 6.89 -2.03 12.13
N HIS A 36 6.53 -1.81 13.39
CA HIS A 36 5.29 -1.14 13.73
C HIS A 36 5.40 0.37 13.42
N PHE A 37 4.33 0.99 12.92
CA PHE A 37 4.36 2.41 12.56
C PHE A 37 4.74 3.34 13.73
N SER A 38 4.53 2.90 14.98
CA SER A 38 4.95 3.64 16.18
C SER A 38 6.48 3.81 16.27
N ASP A 39 7.25 2.86 15.75
CA ASP A 39 8.71 2.98 15.75
C ASP A 39 9.19 4.01 14.73
N ILE A 40 8.45 4.13 13.61
CA ILE A 40 8.68 5.20 12.63
C ILE A 40 8.36 6.56 13.27
N THR A 41 7.22 6.67 13.97
CA THR A 41 6.83 7.91 14.64
C THR A 41 7.73 8.27 15.83
N ALA A 42 8.31 7.29 16.50
CA ALA A 42 9.29 7.50 17.57
C ALA A 42 10.71 7.80 17.05
N CYS A 43 10.91 7.83 15.73
CA CYS A 43 12.21 7.95 15.08
C CYS A 43 13.19 6.80 15.42
N ASN A 44 12.68 5.64 15.83
CA ASN A 44 13.47 4.43 16.07
C ASN A 44 13.81 3.69 14.77
N CYS A 45 13.07 3.98 13.68
CA CYS A 45 13.26 3.40 12.37
C CYS A 45 13.14 4.50 11.30
N SER A 46 14.14 4.60 10.43
CA SER A 46 14.13 5.52 9.30
C SER A 46 13.71 4.81 8.01
N LEU A 47 12.81 5.41 7.24
CA LEU A 47 12.47 4.91 5.90
C LEU A 47 13.65 5.02 4.92
N ASP A 48 14.62 5.90 5.19
CA ASP A 48 15.78 6.10 4.33
C ASP A 48 16.66 4.84 4.24
N ASP A 49 16.62 3.95 5.26
CA ASP A 49 17.39 2.71 5.32
C ASP A 49 16.86 1.58 4.43
N TYR A 50 15.74 1.81 3.76
CA TYR A 50 15.04 0.80 2.95
C TYR A 50 14.87 1.27 1.50
N ASP A 51 14.71 0.28 0.61
CA ASP A 51 14.52 0.47 -0.83
C ASP A 51 13.09 0.15 -1.27
N PHE A 52 12.40 -0.66 -0.47
CA PHE A 52 11.07 -1.15 -0.78
C PHE A 52 10.18 -1.15 0.47
N LEU A 53 9.01 -0.49 0.40
CA LEU A 53 8.00 -0.50 1.45
C LEU A 53 6.83 -1.38 1.06
N ILE A 54 6.36 -2.21 1.98
CA ILE A 54 5.15 -3.01 1.80
C ILE A 54 4.17 -2.70 2.93
N PHE A 55 2.95 -2.35 2.55
CA PHE A 55 1.79 -2.27 3.44
C PHE A 55 0.99 -3.55 3.28
N PRO A 56 1.03 -4.47 4.25
CA PRO A 56 0.34 -5.75 4.17
C PRO A 56 -1.15 -5.64 4.38
N GLY A 57 -1.85 -6.76 4.28
CA GLY A 57 -3.28 -6.86 4.52
C GLY A 57 -3.65 -6.94 5.99
N GLY A 58 -4.93 -6.89 6.24
CA GLY A 58 -5.55 -6.95 7.56
C GLY A 58 -6.81 -6.12 7.62
N PHE A 59 -7.04 -5.51 8.79
CA PHE A 59 -8.14 -4.60 9.11
C PHE A 59 -7.56 -3.38 9.84
N LEU A 60 -6.83 -2.55 9.12
CA LEU A 60 -6.05 -1.44 9.67
C LEU A 60 -6.94 -0.44 10.42
N ASP A 61 -6.70 -0.33 11.74
CA ASP A 61 -7.48 0.48 12.68
C ASP A 61 -8.99 0.11 12.68
N GLY A 62 -9.35 -1.15 12.35
CA GLY A 62 -10.65 -1.75 12.57
C GLY A 62 -11.62 -1.74 11.39
N ASP A 63 -11.41 -0.95 10.36
CA ASP A 63 -12.29 -0.81 9.17
C ASP A 63 -13.77 -0.41 9.45
N ASP A 64 -14.13 -0.08 10.70
CA ASP A 64 -15.51 0.26 11.09
C ASP A 64 -16.07 1.49 10.36
N LEU A 65 -15.20 2.41 9.98
CA LEU A 65 -15.54 3.63 9.23
C LEU A 65 -15.35 3.46 7.71
N GLY A 66 -15.13 2.24 7.27
CA GLY A 66 -14.75 1.86 5.91
C GLY A 66 -13.31 1.38 5.83
N ALA A 67 -13.03 0.55 4.84
CA ALA A 67 -11.75 -0.12 4.66
C ALA A 67 -10.56 0.85 4.66
N ALA A 68 -9.63 0.67 5.61
CA ALA A 68 -8.45 1.50 5.85
C ALA A 68 -8.75 3.01 6.04
N GLN A 69 -9.99 3.39 6.38
CA GLN A 69 -10.36 4.81 6.51
C GLN A 69 -9.70 5.44 7.74
N ALA A 70 -9.78 4.81 8.89
CA ALA A 70 -9.17 5.30 10.13
C ALA A 70 -7.64 5.35 10.02
N ALA A 71 -7.03 4.29 9.47
CA ALA A 71 -5.59 4.26 9.20
C ALA A 71 -5.16 5.39 8.24
N GLY A 72 -5.92 5.62 7.16
CA GLY A 72 -5.64 6.71 6.22
C GLY A 72 -5.68 8.10 6.87
N MET A 73 -6.65 8.34 7.76
CA MET A 73 -6.72 9.58 8.54
C MET A 73 -5.53 9.71 9.49
N ARG A 74 -5.18 8.63 10.19
CA ARG A 74 -4.03 8.59 11.09
C ARG A 74 -2.75 8.95 10.33
N TRP A 75 -2.41 8.23 9.27
CA TRP A 75 -1.19 8.47 8.48
C TRP A 75 -1.11 9.88 7.90
N ARG A 76 -2.26 10.45 7.55
CA ARG A 76 -2.32 11.81 6.97
C ARG A 76 -1.99 12.90 7.98
N HIS A 77 -2.34 12.70 9.24
CA HIS A 77 -2.23 13.73 10.28
C HIS A 77 -1.14 13.45 11.33
N LEU A 78 -0.64 12.21 11.37
CA LEU A 78 0.39 11.83 12.32
C LEU A 78 1.75 12.41 11.93
N LYS A 79 2.47 12.88 12.93
CA LYS A 79 3.85 13.36 12.81
C LYS A 79 4.76 12.46 13.64
N ASP A 80 6.02 12.40 13.25
CA ASP A 80 7.05 11.77 14.05
C ASP A 80 7.50 12.65 15.22
N ALA A 81 8.41 12.13 16.05
CA ALA A 81 8.96 12.84 17.20
C ALA A 81 9.74 14.11 16.83
N SER A 82 10.18 14.25 15.58
CA SER A 82 10.82 15.47 15.06
C SER A 82 9.83 16.52 14.60
N GLY A 83 8.52 16.18 14.54
CA GLY A 83 7.45 17.03 14.04
C GLY A 83 7.21 16.89 12.52
N THR A 84 7.89 15.98 11.84
CA THR A 84 7.73 15.75 10.41
C THR A 84 6.48 14.87 10.14
N PRO A 85 5.57 15.29 9.25
CA PRO A 85 4.42 14.47 8.88
C PRO A 85 4.85 13.14 8.25
N LEU A 86 4.20 12.02 8.64
CA LEU A 86 4.50 10.69 8.06
C LEU A 86 4.30 10.66 6.55
N LEU A 87 3.33 11.41 6.05
CA LEU A 87 3.09 11.49 4.61
C LEU A 87 4.26 12.14 3.86
N ASP A 88 5.03 13.03 4.50
CA ASP A 88 6.20 13.66 3.87
C ASP A 88 7.39 12.68 3.79
N HIS A 89 7.53 11.76 4.75
CA HIS A 89 8.48 10.64 4.63
C HIS A 89 8.13 9.75 3.43
N LEU A 90 6.84 9.44 3.22
CA LEU A 90 6.40 8.67 2.05
C LEU A 90 6.63 9.42 0.74
N LYS A 91 6.39 10.73 0.71
CA LYS A 91 6.69 11.55 -0.47
C LYS A 91 8.17 11.52 -0.81
N LYS A 92 9.02 11.73 0.19
CA LYS A 92 10.47 11.65 0.02
C LYS A 92 10.89 10.29 -0.51
N PHE A 93 10.41 9.20 0.12
CA PHE A 93 10.70 7.84 -0.28
C PHE A 93 10.38 7.58 -1.76
N LEU A 94 9.22 8.05 -2.22
CA LEU A 94 8.82 7.93 -3.63
C LEU A 94 9.64 8.82 -4.55
N SER A 95 9.97 10.05 -4.13
CA SER A 95 10.80 10.97 -4.93
C SER A 95 12.24 10.47 -5.10
N ASP A 96 12.73 9.67 -4.15
CA ASP A 96 14.02 8.99 -4.22
C ASP A 96 14.00 7.76 -5.18
N GLY A 97 12.86 7.51 -5.86
CA GLY A 97 12.69 6.41 -6.83
C GLY A 97 12.50 5.05 -6.19
N LYS A 98 12.24 5.00 -4.88
CA LYS A 98 12.02 3.76 -4.13
C LYS A 98 10.60 3.24 -4.33
N LEU A 99 10.39 1.94 -4.08
CA LEU A 99 9.15 1.25 -4.42
C LEU A 99 8.21 1.09 -3.23
N VAL A 100 6.90 1.20 -3.49
CA VAL A 100 5.85 0.96 -2.50
C VAL A 100 4.83 -0.03 -3.05
N LEU A 101 4.46 -1.02 -2.24
CA LEU A 101 3.43 -2.02 -2.55
C LEU A 101 2.37 -2.02 -1.46
N GLY A 102 1.11 -2.02 -1.84
CA GLY A 102 -0.02 -2.26 -0.93
C GLY A 102 -0.74 -3.55 -1.29
N ILE A 103 -0.99 -4.40 -0.30
CA ILE A 103 -1.68 -5.68 -0.49
C ILE A 103 -3.00 -5.65 0.29
N CYS A 104 -4.13 -5.95 -0.37
CA CYS A 104 -5.46 -6.00 0.24
C CYS A 104 -5.77 -4.69 1.01
N ASN A 105 -5.90 -4.73 2.32
CA ASN A 105 -6.15 -3.53 3.14
C ASN A 105 -5.01 -2.49 3.05
N GLY A 106 -3.76 -2.92 2.84
CA GLY A 106 -2.64 -2.02 2.53
C GLY A 106 -2.82 -1.28 1.19
N PHE A 107 -3.36 -1.94 0.16
CA PHE A 107 -3.74 -1.28 -1.09
C PHE A 107 -4.85 -0.24 -0.86
N GLN A 108 -5.87 -0.60 -0.08
CA GLN A 108 -6.93 0.32 0.30
C GLN A 108 -6.38 1.55 1.04
N LEU A 109 -5.37 1.36 1.91
CA LEU A 109 -4.66 2.46 2.57
C LEU A 109 -3.96 3.38 1.56
N LEU A 110 -3.23 2.84 0.58
CA LEU A 110 -2.56 3.66 -0.44
C LEU A 110 -3.56 4.50 -1.24
N VAL A 111 -4.74 3.96 -1.55
CA VAL A 111 -5.83 4.71 -2.18
C VAL A 111 -6.36 5.81 -1.26
N LYS A 112 -6.61 5.51 0.02
CA LYS A 112 -7.11 6.50 1.01
C LYS A 112 -6.10 7.62 1.26
N LEU A 113 -4.81 7.32 1.19
CA LEU A 113 -3.76 8.33 1.29
C LEU A 113 -3.66 9.21 0.03
N GLY A 114 -4.14 8.74 -1.12
CA GLY A 114 -4.02 9.41 -2.41
C GLY A 114 -2.66 9.16 -3.10
N LEU A 115 -1.93 8.10 -2.67
CA LEU A 115 -0.72 7.65 -3.34
C LEU A 115 -1.03 6.95 -4.66
N LEU A 116 -2.23 6.35 -4.76
CA LEU A 116 -2.74 5.76 -5.98
C LEU A 116 -3.93 6.58 -6.51
N PRO A 117 -4.02 6.73 -7.84
CA PRO A 117 -3.21 6.16 -8.91
C PRO A 117 -1.87 6.90 -9.18
N GLY A 118 -1.66 8.09 -8.65
CA GLY A 118 -0.37 8.80 -8.73
C GLY A 118 0.07 9.21 -10.15
N PHE A 119 -0.85 9.47 -11.07
CA PHE A 119 -0.58 9.74 -12.49
C PHE A 119 0.37 10.94 -12.73
N ASP A 120 0.34 11.92 -11.87
CA ASP A 120 1.13 13.16 -11.98
C ASP A 120 2.23 13.27 -10.92
N GLY A 121 2.49 12.16 -10.21
CA GLY A 121 3.44 12.14 -9.10
C GLY A 121 2.98 12.87 -7.84
N GLN A 122 1.73 13.39 -7.84
CA GLN A 122 1.18 14.09 -6.70
C GLN A 122 0.35 13.18 -5.81
N ILE A 123 0.44 13.38 -4.50
CA ILE A 123 -0.37 12.67 -3.52
C ILE A 123 -1.72 13.37 -3.40
N ARG A 124 -2.71 12.88 -4.16
CA ARG A 124 -4.09 13.37 -4.13
C ARG A 124 -5.10 12.24 -4.39
N ARG A 125 -6.25 12.34 -3.76
CA ARG A 125 -7.31 11.34 -3.94
C ARG A 125 -8.05 11.57 -5.25
N MET A 126 -7.71 10.79 -6.27
CA MET A 126 -8.37 10.78 -7.57
C MET A 126 -9.30 9.59 -7.75
N VAL A 127 -9.15 8.57 -6.90
CA VAL A 127 -9.99 7.38 -6.88
C VAL A 127 -10.41 7.05 -5.46
N SER A 128 -11.47 6.28 -5.33
CA SER A 128 -11.94 5.72 -4.08
C SER A 128 -12.31 4.25 -4.28
N LEU A 129 -12.37 3.51 -3.18
CA LEU A 129 -12.93 2.17 -3.16
C LEU A 129 -14.27 2.24 -2.42
N GLY A 130 -15.31 1.78 -3.07
CA GLY A 130 -16.66 1.67 -2.53
C GLY A 130 -17.07 0.22 -2.33
N HIS A 131 -18.26 0.04 -1.76
CA HIS A 131 -18.85 -1.29 -1.63
C HIS A 131 -19.01 -1.99 -2.98
N ASN A 132 -18.85 -3.32 -2.97
CA ASN A 132 -19.08 -4.13 -4.15
C ASN A 132 -20.50 -3.98 -4.67
N ASP A 133 -20.70 -4.02 -5.97
CA ASP A 133 -22.04 -3.96 -6.59
C ASP A 133 -22.93 -5.13 -6.17
N SER A 134 -22.32 -6.26 -5.81
CA SER A 134 -23.04 -7.42 -5.28
C SER A 134 -23.59 -7.22 -3.86
N ALA A 135 -23.21 -6.13 -3.17
CA ALA A 135 -23.48 -5.88 -1.75
C ALA A 135 -23.02 -7.03 -0.82
N ARG A 136 -22.06 -7.84 -1.27
CA ARG A 136 -21.51 -8.99 -0.55
C ARG A 136 -20.00 -8.93 -0.52
N PHE A 137 -19.41 -9.65 0.44
CA PHE A 137 -17.99 -9.94 0.44
C PHE A 137 -17.67 -10.86 -0.75
N GLU A 138 -16.76 -10.43 -1.62
CA GLU A 138 -16.26 -11.22 -2.75
C GLU A 138 -15.08 -12.06 -2.29
N ASP A 139 -15.17 -13.38 -2.54
CA ASP A 139 -14.09 -14.35 -2.29
C ASP A 139 -14.00 -15.28 -3.49
N ARG A 140 -13.18 -14.95 -4.46
CA ARG A 140 -13.03 -15.70 -5.70
C ARG A 140 -11.70 -15.41 -6.39
N TRP A 141 -11.28 -16.31 -7.25
CA TRP A 141 -10.14 -16.10 -8.13
C TRP A 141 -10.55 -15.22 -9.33
N VAL A 142 -9.68 -14.28 -9.66
CA VAL A 142 -9.81 -13.43 -10.84
C VAL A 142 -8.55 -13.48 -11.69
N CYS A 143 -8.71 -13.19 -12.98
CA CYS A 143 -7.61 -13.02 -13.90
C CYS A 143 -7.51 -11.52 -14.23
N LEU A 144 -6.38 -10.91 -13.93
CA LEU A 144 -6.09 -9.51 -14.19
C LEU A 144 -5.17 -9.41 -15.40
N LEU A 145 -5.51 -8.52 -16.32
CA LEU A 145 -4.68 -8.19 -17.48
C LEU A 145 -3.95 -6.87 -17.19
N PRO A 146 -2.63 -6.89 -17.01
CA PRO A 146 -1.88 -5.64 -16.85
C PRO A 146 -1.98 -4.78 -18.09
N ASN A 147 -2.12 -3.46 -17.89
CA ASN A 147 -2.04 -2.53 -19.01
C ASN A 147 -0.59 -2.51 -19.53
N PRO A 148 -0.32 -2.87 -20.79
CA PRO A 148 1.04 -2.94 -21.33
C PRO A 148 1.73 -1.57 -21.39
N LYS A 149 0.97 -0.48 -21.32
CA LYS A 149 1.49 0.89 -21.28
C LYS A 149 1.76 1.38 -19.84
N SER A 150 1.44 0.57 -18.82
CA SER A 150 1.65 0.96 -17.42
C SER A 150 3.16 1.07 -17.11
N PRO A 151 3.61 2.14 -16.45
CA PRO A 151 4.97 2.25 -15.96
C PRO A 151 5.25 1.36 -14.72
N CYS A 152 4.23 0.68 -14.19
CA CYS A 152 4.31 -0.12 -12.98
C CYS A 152 5.32 -1.27 -13.14
N VAL A 153 6.40 -1.22 -12.38
CA VAL A 153 7.48 -2.23 -12.43
C VAL A 153 7.01 -3.61 -12.01
N PHE A 154 6.01 -3.71 -11.12
CA PHE A 154 5.48 -4.99 -10.62
C PHE A 154 4.65 -5.76 -11.65
N THR A 155 4.15 -5.07 -12.67
CA THR A 155 3.29 -5.69 -13.71
C THR A 155 3.95 -5.72 -15.08
N LYS A 156 5.17 -5.16 -15.19
CA LYS A 156 5.90 -5.07 -16.47
C LYS A 156 6.19 -6.46 -17.01
N ASN A 157 5.85 -6.67 -18.29
CA ASN A 157 6.05 -7.92 -19.03
C ASN A 157 5.24 -9.13 -18.49
N LEU A 158 4.28 -8.91 -17.61
CA LEU A 158 3.38 -9.98 -17.20
C LEU A 158 2.21 -10.09 -18.19
N PRO A 159 1.95 -11.28 -18.76
CA PRO A 159 0.84 -11.49 -19.70
C PRO A 159 -0.51 -11.43 -18.98
N PHE A 160 -0.58 -11.94 -17.77
CA PHE A 160 -1.73 -11.89 -16.87
C PHE A 160 -1.31 -12.22 -15.44
N MET A 161 -2.16 -11.91 -14.47
CA MET A 161 -2.02 -12.31 -13.08
C MET A 161 -3.30 -13.02 -12.63
N ARG A 162 -3.17 -14.21 -12.05
CA ARG A 162 -4.29 -14.90 -11.41
C ARG A 162 -4.17 -14.70 -9.90
N MET A 163 -5.15 -14.00 -9.32
CA MET A 163 -5.11 -13.61 -7.91
C MET A 163 -6.46 -13.85 -7.24
N PRO A 164 -6.48 -14.17 -5.95
CA PRO A 164 -7.71 -14.16 -5.17
C PRO A 164 -8.10 -12.72 -4.85
N VAL A 165 -9.36 -12.37 -5.03
CA VAL A 165 -9.97 -11.17 -4.45
C VAL A 165 -10.72 -11.56 -3.19
N ARG A 166 -10.55 -10.74 -2.13
CA ARG A 166 -11.20 -10.92 -0.82
C ARG A 166 -11.50 -9.55 -0.25
N HIS A 167 -12.69 -9.02 -0.55
CA HIS A 167 -13.05 -7.67 -0.13
C HIS A 167 -14.57 -7.45 -0.10
N GLY A 168 -15.02 -6.60 0.81
CA GLY A 168 -16.35 -5.99 0.80
C GLY A 168 -16.36 -4.63 0.06
N GLU A 169 -15.20 -3.94 0.07
CA GLU A 169 -14.97 -2.66 -0.57
C GLU A 169 -13.84 -2.80 -1.61
N GLY A 170 -14.20 -3.14 -2.84
CA GLY A 170 -13.25 -3.31 -3.96
C GLY A 170 -13.71 -2.64 -5.25
N LYS A 171 -14.87 -1.96 -5.25
CA LYS A 171 -15.36 -1.21 -6.40
C LYS A 171 -14.56 0.08 -6.55
N LEU A 172 -13.75 0.17 -7.62
CA LEU A 172 -13.03 1.38 -7.96
C LEU A 172 -14.00 2.47 -8.46
N VAL A 173 -13.95 3.63 -7.83
CA VAL A 173 -14.73 4.82 -8.21
C VAL A 173 -13.75 5.93 -8.55
N CYS A 174 -13.78 6.41 -9.79
CA CYS A 174 -12.94 7.49 -10.27
C CYS A 174 -13.60 8.85 -10.01
N ALA A 175 -12.77 9.86 -9.71
CA ALA A 175 -13.26 11.22 -9.49
C ALA A 175 -13.77 11.87 -10.79
N ASP A 176 -13.16 11.53 -11.92
CA ASP A 176 -13.46 12.05 -13.24
C ASP A 176 -13.18 11.04 -14.36
N GLU A 177 -13.49 11.39 -15.60
CA GLU A 177 -13.23 10.57 -16.78
C GLU A 177 -11.73 10.33 -17.05
N ALA A 178 -10.86 11.25 -16.63
CA ALA A 178 -9.42 11.12 -16.86
C ALA A 178 -8.80 9.99 -16.02
N CYS A 179 -9.49 9.56 -14.95
CA CYS A 179 -9.08 8.46 -14.09
C CYS A 179 -9.58 7.09 -14.56
N ARG A 180 -10.42 7.02 -15.61
CA ARG A 180 -10.94 5.78 -16.18
C ARG A 180 -10.04 5.27 -17.28
#